data_ed8c9b0a73bdb03af411be03dca97ec3
#
_entry.id   ed8c9b0a73bdb03af411be03dca97ec3
#
_cell.length_a   1.000
_cell.length_b   1.000
_cell.length_c   1.000
_cell.angle_alpha   90.00
_cell.angle_beta   90.00
_cell.angle_gamma   90.00
#
_symmetry.space_group_name_H-M   'P 1'
#
loop_
_entity.id
_entity.type
_entity.pdbx_description
1 polymer ?
#
loop_
_entity_poly.entity_id
_entity_poly.type
_entity_poly.pdbx_seq_one_letter_code
_entity_poly.pdbx_strand_id
1 'polypeptide(L)'
;MKITQCVAASERGEIAIYTLTNAAGASVKLSALGAGILSVVVPDREGNMADVALGYADAAQYISDGPCMGKIPGRYANRIAGGKFTLDGVEYQLEINNGPNALHGGSEGFYNKIWDSEVTAQGVVFTLVSPDGDAGYPGTLTVRAEYTWSDDCELRLCISATTDRKTVINLTNHTYFNLRGEASGSVLDEQLQLNCSKYLVTDENLTPTGEMAPVVGTPMDFTKAKTLGEDIRKPFAALAFGKGYDNCYVIDGYKKGEMALAAVLTDEVSGRTLEVLTTQPAVQIYTGNWLNGCPATKSGNRTYLDYDGVAIECQGMPDAPNHANFPSQVLDKGEQYAQSIVFRFSTK
;
A
#
# COMPACT_ATOMS: atom_id res chain seq x y z
N MET A 1 12.30 -7.39 -21.20
CA MET A 1 12.12 -7.83 -19.79
C MET A 1 12.40 -9.33 -19.67
N LYS A 2 13.11 -9.77 -18.61
CA LYS A 2 13.38 -11.18 -18.28
C LYS A 2 12.61 -11.51 -16.99
N ILE A 3 11.90 -12.64 -16.95
CA ILE A 3 11.21 -13.12 -15.75
C ILE A 3 11.86 -14.43 -15.32
N THR A 4 12.20 -14.53 -14.04
CA THR A 4 12.66 -15.77 -13.40
C THR A 4 11.76 -16.09 -12.21
N GLN A 5 11.60 -17.37 -11.90
CA GLN A 5 10.77 -17.86 -10.81
C GLN A 5 11.60 -18.74 -9.88
N CYS A 6 11.35 -18.65 -8.60
CA CYS A 6 11.74 -19.63 -7.58
C CYS A 6 10.58 -19.87 -6.61
N VAL A 7 10.72 -20.85 -5.74
CA VAL A 7 9.72 -21.21 -4.74
C VAL A 7 10.38 -21.20 -3.37
N ALA A 8 9.72 -20.58 -2.40
CA ALA A 8 10.10 -20.65 -0.99
C ALA A 8 9.11 -21.55 -0.24
N ALA A 9 9.62 -22.41 0.62
CA ALA A 9 8.79 -23.22 1.51
C ALA A 9 8.34 -22.38 2.71
N SER A 10 7.10 -22.59 3.15
CA SER A 10 6.56 -21.98 4.37
C SER A 10 5.60 -22.94 5.09
N GLU A 11 5.23 -22.60 6.31
CA GLU A 11 4.21 -23.33 7.08
C GLU A 11 2.81 -23.29 6.44
N ARG A 12 2.54 -22.28 5.58
CA ARG A 12 1.28 -22.14 4.83
C ARG A 12 1.32 -22.78 3.44
N GLY A 13 2.44 -23.39 3.06
CA GLY A 13 2.64 -24.00 1.73
C GLY A 13 3.77 -23.34 0.94
N GLU A 14 3.85 -23.68 -0.33
CA GLU A 14 4.85 -23.14 -1.25
C GLU A 14 4.47 -21.74 -1.72
N ILE A 15 5.43 -20.80 -1.60
CA ILE A 15 5.27 -19.41 -2.04
C ILE A 15 6.06 -19.22 -3.33
N ALA A 16 5.38 -19.00 -4.45
CA ALA A 16 6.02 -18.64 -5.71
C ALA A 16 6.56 -17.21 -5.64
N ILE A 17 7.79 -17.02 -6.09
CA ILE A 17 8.50 -15.72 -6.12
C ILE A 17 8.99 -15.47 -7.53
N TYR A 18 8.72 -14.29 -8.06
CA TYR A 18 9.07 -13.86 -9.40
C TYR A 18 10.03 -12.68 -9.35
N THR A 19 11.06 -12.69 -10.21
CA THR A 19 11.92 -11.53 -10.42
C THR A 19 11.80 -11.08 -11.87
N LEU A 20 11.33 -9.84 -12.04
CA LEU A 20 11.20 -9.16 -13.32
C LEU A 20 12.40 -8.23 -13.48
N THR A 21 13.24 -8.47 -14.47
CA THR A 21 14.45 -7.65 -14.74
C THR A 21 14.30 -6.98 -16.10
N ASN A 22 14.49 -5.67 -16.15
CA ASN A 22 14.44 -4.88 -17.38
C ASN A 22 15.78 -4.90 -18.14
N ALA A 23 15.84 -4.23 -19.28
CA ALA A 23 17.04 -4.18 -20.14
C ALA A 23 18.23 -3.48 -19.45
N ALA A 24 17.98 -2.54 -18.54
CA ALA A 24 19.00 -1.81 -17.79
C ALA A 24 19.50 -2.56 -16.54
N GLY A 25 18.93 -3.75 -16.23
CA GLY A 25 19.28 -4.54 -15.05
C GLY A 25 18.52 -4.13 -13.77
N ALA A 26 17.67 -3.12 -13.85
CA ALA A 26 16.74 -2.80 -12.74
C ALA A 26 15.69 -3.90 -12.60
N SER A 27 15.27 -4.20 -11.38
CA SER A 27 14.41 -5.36 -11.14
C SER A 27 13.38 -5.16 -10.03
N VAL A 28 12.29 -5.92 -10.14
CA VAL A 28 11.27 -6.04 -9.12
C VAL A 28 11.12 -7.51 -8.74
N LYS A 29 11.00 -7.79 -7.44
CA LYS A 29 10.70 -9.13 -6.93
C LYS A 29 9.30 -9.15 -6.34
N LEU A 30 8.49 -10.10 -6.80
CA LEU A 30 7.08 -10.26 -6.44
C LEU A 30 6.87 -11.62 -5.76
N SER A 31 5.89 -11.70 -4.86
CA SER A 31 5.54 -12.91 -4.10
C SER A 31 4.08 -13.26 -4.27
N ALA A 32 3.78 -14.56 -4.35
CA ALA A 32 2.42 -15.07 -4.28
C ALA A 32 1.79 -14.88 -2.89
N LEU A 33 2.57 -14.73 -1.83
CA LEU A 33 2.03 -14.38 -0.51
C LEU A 33 1.59 -12.92 -0.50
N GLY A 34 0.27 -12.70 -0.41
CA GLY A 34 -0.36 -11.39 -0.42
C GLY A 34 -0.20 -10.62 -1.73
N ALA A 35 0.15 -11.29 -2.84
CA ALA A 35 0.49 -10.67 -4.12
C ALA A 35 1.48 -9.51 -3.92
N GLY A 36 2.52 -9.73 -3.12
CA GLY A 36 3.37 -8.69 -2.53
C GLY A 36 4.57 -8.29 -3.38
N ILE A 37 5.03 -7.05 -3.20
CA ILE A 37 6.32 -6.53 -3.69
C ILE A 37 7.37 -6.80 -2.60
N LEU A 38 8.37 -7.63 -2.90
CA LEU A 38 9.44 -7.96 -1.95
C LEU A 38 10.69 -7.11 -2.14
N SER A 39 10.88 -6.53 -3.34
CA SER A 39 12.11 -5.82 -3.69
C SER A 39 11.86 -4.94 -4.92
N VAL A 40 12.49 -3.76 -4.94
CA VAL A 40 12.57 -2.88 -6.11
C VAL A 40 13.98 -2.35 -6.20
N VAL A 41 14.76 -2.87 -7.16
CA VAL A 41 16.15 -2.49 -7.35
C VAL A 41 16.26 -1.52 -8.52
N VAL A 42 16.67 -0.29 -8.24
CA VAL A 42 16.74 0.81 -9.22
C VAL A 42 18.04 1.61 -9.08
N PRO A 43 18.54 2.23 -10.18
CA PRO A 43 19.76 3.02 -10.12
C PRO A 43 19.58 4.34 -9.35
N ASP A 44 20.68 4.86 -8.79
CA ASP A 44 20.82 6.25 -8.38
C ASP A 44 21.35 7.12 -9.53
N ARG A 45 21.60 8.42 -9.27
CA ARG A 45 22.13 9.35 -10.29
C ARG A 45 23.51 8.98 -10.83
N GLU A 46 24.26 8.13 -10.13
CA GLU A 46 25.57 7.64 -10.55
C GLU A 46 25.49 6.26 -11.21
N GLY A 47 24.29 5.67 -11.28
CA GLY A 47 24.04 4.34 -11.83
C GLY A 47 24.20 3.19 -10.82
N ASN A 48 24.43 3.47 -9.55
CA ASN A 48 24.54 2.43 -8.52
C ASN A 48 23.15 1.88 -8.18
N MET A 49 23.00 0.57 -8.31
CA MET A 49 21.75 -0.12 -8.00
C MET A 49 21.57 -0.28 -6.50
N ALA A 50 20.38 0.04 -6.00
CA ALA A 50 19.96 -0.28 -4.63
C ALA A 50 18.51 -0.74 -4.58
N ASP A 51 18.22 -1.63 -3.62
CA ASP A 51 16.84 -2.01 -3.29
C ASP A 51 16.22 -0.88 -2.47
N VAL A 52 15.12 -0.29 -2.95
CA VAL A 52 14.44 0.84 -2.32
C VAL A 52 13.12 0.45 -1.65
N ALA A 53 12.76 -0.83 -1.67
CA ALA A 53 11.59 -1.34 -0.95
C ALA A 53 12.06 -2.07 0.32
N LEU A 54 11.46 -1.77 1.47
CA LEU A 54 11.68 -2.52 2.70
C LEU A 54 11.19 -3.96 2.56
N GLY A 55 11.80 -4.88 3.30
CA GLY A 55 11.41 -6.29 3.28
C GLY A 55 12.30 -7.14 4.18
N TYR A 56 12.08 -8.44 4.14
CA TYR A 56 12.80 -9.42 4.95
C TYR A 56 13.63 -10.35 4.06
N ALA A 57 14.66 -10.95 4.64
CA ALA A 57 15.55 -11.87 3.93
C ALA A 57 14.85 -13.17 3.51
N ASP A 58 13.96 -13.67 4.36
CA ASP A 58 13.22 -14.91 4.16
C ASP A 58 11.74 -14.65 3.86
N ALA A 59 11.22 -15.29 2.82
CA ALA A 59 9.81 -15.19 2.44
C ALA A 59 8.84 -15.65 3.55
N ALA A 60 9.26 -16.58 4.40
CA ALA A 60 8.46 -17.04 5.54
C ALA A 60 8.25 -15.94 6.59
N GLN A 61 9.15 -14.95 6.70
CA GLN A 61 9.03 -13.84 7.64
C GLN A 61 7.90 -12.85 7.28
N TYR A 62 7.38 -12.93 6.05
CA TYR A 62 6.23 -12.12 5.62
C TYR A 62 4.88 -12.71 6.05
N ILE A 63 4.86 -13.97 6.57
CA ILE A 63 3.64 -14.58 7.08
C ILE A 63 3.27 -13.92 8.41
N SER A 64 2.03 -13.41 8.48
CA SER A 64 1.49 -12.75 9.68
C SER A 64 2.35 -11.58 10.19
N ASP A 65 3.15 -10.96 9.32
CA ASP A 65 3.91 -9.77 9.69
C ASP A 65 2.97 -8.60 9.97
N GLY A 66 3.14 -7.94 11.12
CA GLY A 66 2.31 -6.82 11.56
C GLY A 66 2.26 -5.65 10.56
N PRO A 67 3.38 -5.26 9.93
CA PRO A 67 3.43 -4.15 8.97
C PRO A 67 2.73 -4.40 7.62
N CYS A 68 2.28 -5.61 7.30
CA CYS A 68 1.76 -5.94 5.98
C CYS A 68 2.77 -5.64 4.84
N MET A 69 4.07 -5.84 5.10
CA MET A 69 5.21 -5.40 4.29
C MET A 69 5.08 -5.78 2.80
N GLY A 70 4.89 -4.77 1.94
CA GLY A 70 4.82 -4.93 0.48
C GLY A 70 3.56 -5.57 -0.08
N LYS A 71 2.64 -6.06 0.76
CA LYS A 71 1.51 -6.92 0.36
C LYS A 71 0.26 -6.12 0.00
N ILE A 72 -0.74 -6.79 -0.57
CA ILE A 72 -2.07 -6.22 -0.86
C ILE A 72 -2.99 -6.53 0.32
N PRO A 73 -3.33 -5.53 1.18
CA PRO A 73 -4.37 -5.69 2.20
C PRO A 73 -5.74 -5.76 1.55
N GLY A 74 -6.65 -6.49 2.17
CA GLY A 74 -8.02 -6.71 1.69
C GLY A 74 -8.74 -7.76 2.55
N ARG A 75 -10.09 -7.91 2.43
CA ARG A 75 -10.93 -7.35 1.36
C ARG A 75 -11.08 -5.82 1.44
N TYR A 76 -10.90 -5.23 2.63
CA TYR A 76 -10.95 -3.78 2.82
C TYR A 76 -9.65 -3.28 3.43
N ALA A 77 -8.86 -2.55 2.66
CA ALA A 77 -7.63 -1.90 3.11
C ALA A 77 -7.95 -0.75 4.06
N ASN A 78 -7.06 -0.52 5.05
CA ASN A 78 -7.22 0.43 6.12
C ASN A 78 -8.38 0.06 7.07
N ARG A 79 -8.90 1.03 7.85
CA ARG A 79 -9.82 0.76 8.97
C ARG A 79 -11.30 0.80 8.56
N ILE A 80 -12.09 -0.01 9.28
CA ILE A 80 -13.55 0.11 9.38
C ILE A 80 -13.88 0.26 10.86
N ALA A 81 -14.59 1.35 11.21
CA ALA A 81 -14.95 1.73 12.57
C ALA A 81 -15.79 0.63 13.26
N GLY A 82 -15.36 0.22 14.47
CA GLY A 82 -16.05 -0.85 15.21
C GLY A 82 -16.09 -2.20 14.49
N GLY A 83 -15.38 -2.33 13.34
CA GLY A 83 -15.47 -3.50 12.46
C GLY A 83 -16.86 -3.69 11.87
N LYS A 84 -17.66 -2.64 11.73
CA LYS A 84 -19.06 -2.74 11.31
C LYS A 84 -19.36 -1.90 10.07
N PHE A 85 -20.19 -2.44 9.20
CA PHE A 85 -20.81 -1.68 8.11
C PHE A 85 -22.17 -2.26 7.77
N THR A 86 -23.00 -1.45 7.09
CA THR A 86 -24.36 -1.86 6.68
C THR A 86 -24.47 -1.83 5.16
N LEU A 87 -24.96 -2.93 4.56
CA LEU A 87 -25.34 -2.99 3.15
C LEU A 87 -26.81 -3.43 3.04
N ASP A 88 -27.63 -2.66 2.32
CA ASP A 88 -29.05 -2.95 2.09
C ASP A 88 -29.82 -3.28 3.38
N GLY A 89 -29.50 -2.59 4.48
CA GLY A 89 -30.14 -2.77 5.79
C GLY A 89 -29.63 -3.97 6.60
N VAL A 90 -28.64 -4.73 6.10
CA VAL A 90 -27.99 -5.83 6.82
C VAL A 90 -26.68 -5.33 7.40
N GLU A 91 -26.52 -5.44 8.74
CA GLU A 91 -25.26 -5.16 9.43
C GLU A 91 -24.32 -6.35 9.30
N TYR A 92 -23.06 -6.06 8.98
CA TYR A 92 -21.96 -7.02 8.92
C TYR A 92 -20.94 -6.68 10.00
N GLN A 93 -20.46 -7.71 10.71
CA GLN A 93 -19.43 -7.61 11.75
C GLN A 93 -18.15 -8.27 11.25
N LEU A 94 -17.08 -7.49 11.26
CA LEU A 94 -15.72 -7.94 10.94
C LEU A 94 -14.94 -8.25 12.22
N GLU A 95 -13.80 -8.94 12.06
CA GLU A 95 -12.83 -9.13 13.13
C GLU A 95 -12.30 -7.77 13.63
N ILE A 96 -12.26 -7.62 14.97
CA ILE A 96 -11.61 -6.47 15.62
C ILE A 96 -10.15 -6.86 15.87
N ASN A 97 -9.23 -6.31 15.09
CA ASN A 97 -7.80 -6.64 15.12
C ASN A 97 -6.88 -5.43 15.31
N ASN A 98 -7.46 -4.20 15.45
CA ASN A 98 -6.68 -2.98 15.67
C ASN A 98 -7.43 -2.02 16.60
N GLY A 99 -7.13 -2.08 17.92
CA GLY A 99 -7.89 -1.33 18.91
C GLY A 99 -9.37 -1.68 18.84
N PRO A 100 -10.30 -0.70 18.68
CA PRO A 100 -11.72 -0.98 18.52
C PRO A 100 -12.13 -1.30 17.08
N ASN A 101 -11.23 -1.31 16.11
CA ASN A 101 -11.53 -1.32 14.68
C ASN A 101 -11.11 -2.61 13.98
N ALA A 102 -11.69 -2.88 12.81
CA ALA A 102 -11.11 -3.80 11.83
C ALA A 102 -10.06 -3.06 11.00
N LEU A 103 -8.95 -3.72 10.71
CA LEU A 103 -7.84 -3.21 9.89
C LEU A 103 -7.44 -4.23 8.82
N HIS A 104 -7.28 -3.77 7.59
CA HIS A 104 -6.70 -4.53 6.46
C HIS A 104 -7.39 -5.86 6.14
N GLY A 105 -8.67 -6.03 6.54
CA GLY A 105 -9.42 -7.25 6.30
C GLY A 105 -9.28 -8.34 7.37
N GLY A 106 -8.71 -7.99 8.53
CA GLY A 106 -8.55 -8.94 9.65
C GLY A 106 -7.27 -9.78 9.57
N SER A 107 -7.06 -10.66 10.55
CA SER A 107 -5.85 -11.50 10.68
C SER A 107 -5.66 -12.46 9.50
N GLU A 108 -6.74 -12.92 8.87
CA GLU A 108 -6.75 -13.76 7.67
C GLU A 108 -7.04 -12.94 6.38
N GLY A 109 -6.68 -11.65 6.40
CA GLY A 109 -6.81 -10.76 5.24
C GLY A 109 -6.01 -11.23 4.02
N PHE A 110 -6.24 -10.60 2.87
CA PHE A 110 -5.63 -10.97 1.58
C PHE A 110 -4.10 -10.98 1.62
N TYR A 111 -3.51 -10.14 2.45
CA TYR A 111 -2.06 -10.04 2.66
C TYR A 111 -1.44 -11.29 3.32
N ASN A 112 -2.25 -12.13 3.98
CA ASN A 112 -1.81 -13.39 4.60
C ASN A 112 -2.18 -14.64 3.79
N LYS A 113 -2.79 -14.48 2.61
CA LYS A 113 -3.17 -15.59 1.72
C LYS A 113 -2.10 -15.82 0.66
N ILE A 114 -1.85 -17.06 0.28
CA ILE A 114 -1.06 -17.41 -0.90
C ILE A 114 -2.02 -17.36 -2.09
N TRP A 115 -1.72 -16.50 -3.05
CA TRP A 115 -2.51 -16.30 -4.27
C TRP A 115 -2.02 -17.26 -5.35
N ASP A 116 -2.93 -17.75 -6.18
CA ASP A 116 -2.56 -18.39 -7.44
C ASP A 116 -1.82 -17.40 -8.32
N SER A 117 -0.85 -17.90 -9.11
CA SER A 117 -0.03 -16.99 -9.90
C SER A 117 0.35 -17.58 -11.24
N GLU A 118 0.44 -16.73 -12.26
CA GLU A 118 0.85 -17.08 -13.61
C GLU A 118 1.76 -16.00 -14.22
N VAL A 119 2.72 -16.44 -15.03
CA VAL A 119 3.57 -15.54 -15.83
C VAL A 119 2.85 -15.30 -17.16
N THR A 120 2.75 -14.02 -17.53
CA THR A 120 2.21 -13.58 -18.82
C THR A 120 3.30 -13.00 -19.72
N ALA A 121 2.97 -12.65 -20.96
CA ALA A 121 3.91 -11.97 -21.85
C ALA A 121 4.34 -10.58 -21.34
N GLN A 122 3.57 -9.99 -20.44
CA GLN A 122 3.78 -8.61 -19.95
C GLN A 122 4.23 -8.53 -18.49
N GLY A 123 4.09 -9.61 -17.71
CA GLY A 123 4.42 -9.59 -16.28
C GLY A 123 3.93 -10.81 -15.53
N VAL A 124 3.44 -10.59 -14.31
CA VAL A 124 2.91 -11.65 -13.42
C VAL A 124 1.52 -11.26 -12.97
N VAL A 125 0.63 -12.24 -13.00
CA VAL A 125 -0.76 -12.13 -12.51
C VAL A 125 -0.92 -12.98 -11.27
N PHE A 126 -1.50 -12.40 -10.25
CA PHE A 126 -1.94 -13.10 -9.05
C PHE A 126 -3.46 -13.09 -8.99
N THR A 127 -4.04 -14.23 -8.61
CA THR A 127 -5.50 -14.42 -8.50
C THR A 127 -5.86 -14.96 -7.13
N LEU A 128 -6.89 -14.38 -6.51
CA LEU A 128 -7.43 -14.85 -5.24
C LEU A 128 -8.95 -14.97 -5.33
N VAL A 129 -9.48 -16.09 -4.84
CA VAL A 129 -10.92 -16.27 -4.61
C VAL A 129 -11.17 -16.18 -3.10
N SER A 130 -11.93 -15.18 -2.68
CA SER A 130 -12.36 -14.97 -1.29
C SER A 130 -13.85 -15.36 -1.21
N PRO A 131 -14.20 -16.48 -0.55
CA PRO A 131 -15.58 -16.99 -0.53
C PRO A 131 -16.55 -16.08 0.21
N ASP A 132 -17.85 -16.30 0.02
CA ASP A 132 -18.89 -15.60 0.81
C ASP A 132 -18.69 -15.86 2.31
N GLY A 133 -18.69 -14.79 3.10
CA GLY A 133 -18.42 -14.83 4.54
C GLY A 133 -16.95 -14.83 4.94
N ASP A 134 -16.01 -14.84 4.00
CA ASP A 134 -14.57 -14.75 4.30
C ASP A 134 -14.26 -13.48 5.09
N ALA A 135 -13.66 -13.62 6.27
CA ALA A 135 -13.39 -12.55 7.23
C ALA A 135 -14.62 -11.69 7.60
N GLY A 136 -15.85 -12.21 7.44
CA GLY A 136 -17.12 -11.53 7.71
C GLY A 136 -17.69 -10.73 6.54
N TYR A 137 -17.04 -10.70 5.38
CA TYR A 137 -17.52 -9.95 4.22
C TYR A 137 -18.50 -10.78 3.36
N PRO A 138 -19.62 -10.17 2.88
CA PRO A 138 -20.57 -10.86 2.01
C PRO A 138 -20.05 -11.04 0.58
N GLY A 139 -20.51 -12.10 -0.08
CA GLY A 139 -20.26 -12.42 -1.49
C GLY A 139 -18.91 -13.05 -1.75
N THR A 140 -18.90 -13.97 -2.71
CA THR A 140 -17.66 -14.53 -3.26
C THR A 140 -17.01 -13.49 -4.15
N LEU A 141 -15.77 -13.10 -3.82
CA LEU A 141 -15.00 -12.12 -4.57
C LEU A 141 -13.84 -12.82 -5.28
N THR A 142 -13.74 -12.65 -6.60
CA THR A 142 -12.56 -13.05 -7.36
C THR A 142 -11.73 -11.81 -7.67
N VAL A 143 -10.48 -11.78 -7.21
CA VAL A 143 -9.55 -10.67 -7.38
C VAL A 143 -8.41 -11.10 -8.30
N ARG A 144 -8.02 -10.21 -9.21
CA ARG A 144 -6.85 -10.35 -10.08
C ARG A 144 -5.95 -9.12 -9.91
N ALA A 145 -4.69 -9.35 -9.55
CA ALA A 145 -3.65 -8.34 -9.44
C ALA A 145 -2.57 -8.62 -10.49
N GLU A 146 -2.38 -7.71 -11.44
CA GLU A 146 -1.40 -7.82 -12.52
C GLU A 146 -0.29 -6.82 -12.33
N TYR A 147 0.95 -7.31 -12.28
CA TYR A 147 2.15 -6.51 -12.21
C TYR A 147 2.91 -6.52 -13.54
N THR A 148 3.27 -5.35 -14.02
CA THR A 148 4.15 -5.18 -15.17
C THR A 148 5.33 -4.29 -14.80
N TRP A 149 6.52 -4.55 -15.39
CA TRP A 149 7.75 -3.81 -15.17
C TRP A 149 8.34 -3.35 -16.50
N SER A 150 8.60 -2.06 -16.65
CA SER A 150 9.07 -1.50 -17.91
C SER A 150 10.59 -1.24 -17.94
N ASP A 151 11.12 -0.98 -19.12
CA ASP A 151 12.51 -0.55 -19.29
C ASP A 151 12.77 0.87 -18.74
N ASP A 152 11.72 1.67 -18.57
CA ASP A 152 11.76 3.00 -17.96
C ASP A 152 11.59 2.97 -16.42
N CYS A 153 11.77 1.82 -15.80
CA CYS A 153 11.60 1.62 -14.36
C CYS A 153 10.19 2.03 -13.85
N GLU A 154 9.14 1.71 -14.61
CA GLU A 154 7.75 1.86 -14.20
C GLU A 154 7.19 0.50 -13.76
N LEU A 155 6.85 0.38 -12.48
CA LEU A 155 6.09 -0.74 -11.92
C LEU A 155 4.61 -0.37 -11.91
N ARG A 156 3.83 -1.07 -12.70
CA ARG A 156 2.37 -0.91 -12.73
C ARG A 156 1.70 -2.09 -12.06
N LEU A 157 0.79 -1.80 -11.16
CA LEU A 157 -0.14 -2.74 -10.54
C LEU A 157 -1.56 -2.40 -11.01
N CYS A 158 -2.18 -3.31 -11.75
CA CYS A 158 -3.59 -3.24 -12.10
C CYS A 158 -4.37 -4.27 -11.26
N ILE A 159 -5.35 -3.81 -10.48
CA ILE A 159 -6.21 -4.69 -9.69
C ILE A 159 -7.61 -4.64 -10.25
N SER A 160 -8.19 -5.81 -10.48
CA SER A 160 -9.60 -5.95 -10.86
C SER A 160 -10.27 -7.01 -9.99
N ALA A 161 -11.59 -6.86 -9.77
CA ALA A 161 -12.36 -7.85 -9.04
C ALA A 161 -13.81 -7.89 -9.51
N THR A 162 -14.45 -9.06 -9.34
CA THR A 162 -15.88 -9.28 -9.55
C THR A 162 -16.45 -10.05 -8.36
N THR A 163 -17.75 -9.87 -8.12
CA THR A 163 -18.47 -10.54 -7.03
C THR A 163 -19.77 -11.17 -7.51
N ASP A 164 -20.18 -12.24 -6.84
CA ASP A 164 -21.49 -12.88 -7.05
C ASP A 164 -22.63 -12.23 -6.24
N ARG A 165 -22.28 -11.35 -5.29
CA ARG A 165 -23.20 -10.63 -4.39
C ARG A 165 -22.60 -9.27 -4.00
N LYS A 166 -23.47 -8.29 -3.73
CA LYS A 166 -23.05 -6.96 -3.23
C LYS A 166 -22.12 -7.09 -2.01
N THR A 167 -20.99 -6.38 -2.08
CA THR A 167 -19.96 -6.37 -1.04
C THR A 167 -19.27 -4.99 -0.95
N VAL A 168 -18.38 -4.83 0.01
CA VAL A 168 -17.46 -3.68 0.06
C VAL A 168 -16.05 -4.15 -0.34
N ILE A 169 -15.33 -3.29 -1.04
CA ILE A 169 -13.98 -3.58 -1.50
C ILE A 169 -13.11 -2.33 -1.48
N ASN A 170 -11.94 -2.43 -0.89
CA ASN A 170 -10.89 -1.43 -0.96
C ASN A 170 -9.54 -2.15 -0.95
N LEU A 171 -8.78 -2.01 -2.00
CA LEU A 171 -7.48 -2.68 -2.14
C LEU A 171 -6.40 -1.62 -2.36
N THR A 172 -5.16 -1.93 -1.96
CA THR A 172 -3.98 -1.10 -2.19
C THR A 172 -2.73 -1.98 -2.19
N ASN A 173 -1.55 -1.38 -2.28
CA ASN A 173 -0.28 -2.05 -2.04
C ASN A 173 0.44 -1.34 -0.88
N HIS A 174 0.92 -2.11 0.09
CA HIS A 174 1.51 -1.61 1.33
C HIS A 174 3.05 -1.70 1.32
N THR A 175 3.67 -1.30 0.20
CA THR A 175 5.13 -1.23 0.12
C THR A 175 5.64 -0.01 0.86
N TYR A 176 6.63 -0.23 1.72
CA TYR A 176 7.41 0.84 2.34
C TYR A 176 8.62 1.14 1.48
N PHE A 177 8.79 2.39 1.12
CA PHE A 177 9.92 2.86 0.34
C PHE A 177 10.94 3.58 1.20
N ASN A 178 12.22 3.44 0.83
CA ASN A 178 13.34 4.23 1.29
C ASN A 178 14.26 4.42 0.09
N LEU A 179 14.23 5.58 -0.52
CA LEU A 179 14.92 5.83 -1.80
C LEU A 179 16.45 5.90 -1.66
N ARG A 180 16.96 6.08 -0.44
CA ARG A 180 18.40 5.97 -0.16
C ARG A 180 18.87 4.52 -0.19
N GLY A 181 17.97 3.58 0.08
CA GLY A 181 18.18 2.14 0.10
C GLY A 181 17.53 1.48 1.31
N GLU A 182 17.09 0.25 1.17
CA GLU A 182 16.29 -0.52 2.13
C GLU A 182 16.88 -0.56 3.56
N ALA A 183 18.21 -0.63 3.68
CA ALA A 183 18.89 -0.70 4.99
C ALA A 183 19.57 0.61 5.38
N SER A 184 19.26 1.74 4.74
CA SER A 184 19.97 3.02 4.95
C SER A 184 19.55 3.78 6.20
N GLY A 185 18.48 3.39 6.87
CA GLY A 185 17.94 4.04 8.06
C GLY A 185 16.72 4.89 7.78
N SER A 186 16.59 6.01 8.50
CA SER A 186 15.37 6.83 8.50
C SER A 186 15.09 7.52 7.17
N VAL A 187 13.81 7.56 6.77
CA VAL A 187 13.30 8.32 5.61
C VAL A 187 12.97 9.77 5.93
N LEU A 188 13.21 10.24 7.16
CA LEU A 188 12.76 11.57 7.58
C LEU A 188 13.44 12.71 6.82
N ASP A 189 14.58 12.48 6.18
CA ASP A 189 15.27 13.44 5.31
C ASP A 189 14.77 13.41 3.85
N GLU A 190 13.97 12.41 3.46
CA GLU A 190 13.39 12.34 2.13
C GLU A 190 12.28 13.38 1.97
N GLN A 191 12.20 14.00 0.79
CA GLN A 191 11.20 15.03 0.47
C GLN A 191 9.96 14.38 -0.12
N LEU A 192 8.81 14.73 0.45
CA LEU A 192 7.50 14.33 -0.06
C LEU A 192 6.76 15.55 -0.62
N GLN A 193 6.13 15.39 -1.79
CA GLN A 193 5.14 16.31 -2.33
C GLN A 193 3.86 15.53 -2.65
N LEU A 194 2.69 16.09 -2.31
CA LEU A 194 1.38 15.51 -2.58
C LEU A 194 0.53 16.43 -3.45
N ASN A 195 -0.17 15.85 -4.42
CA ASN A 195 -1.20 16.55 -5.17
C ASN A 195 -2.55 16.46 -4.41
N CYS A 196 -2.56 16.97 -3.18
CA CYS A 196 -3.67 16.84 -2.25
C CYS A 196 -3.81 18.12 -1.43
N SER A 197 -4.93 18.82 -1.54
CA SER A 197 -5.24 20.03 -0.77
C SER A 197 -6.02 19.75 0.52
N LYS A 198 -6.46 18.49 0.73
CA LYS A 198 -7.23 18.06 1.90
C LYS A 198 -6.74 16.72 2.42
N TYR A 199 -6.97 16.48 3.71
CA TYR A 199 -6.77 15.20 4.37
C TYR A 199 -8.01 14.80 5.17
N LEU A 200 -8.16 13.52 5.49
CA LEU A 200 -9.23 13.04 6.37
C LEU A 200 -8.85 13.28 7.83
N VAL A 201 -9.72 13.98 8.56
CA VAL A 201 -9.55 14.12 10.01
C VAL A 201 -9.88 12.78 10.67
N THR A 202 -9.01 12.33 11.57
CA THR A 202 -9.19 11.07 12.32
C THR A 202 -9.40 11.34 13.80
N ASP A 203 -10.02 10.38 14.48
CA ASP A 203 -10.05 10.29 15.94
C ASP A 203 -8.71 9.71 16.47
N GLU A 204 -8.64 9.53 17.79
CA GLU A 204 -7.48 8.96 18.49
C GLU A 204 -7.16 7.50 18.11
N ASN A 205 -8.12 6.78 17.51
CA ASN A 205 -7.96 5.41 17.00
C ASN A 205 -7.61 5.38 15.51
N LEU A 206 -7.27 6.54 14.91
CA LEU A 206 -6.93 6.71 13.50
C LEU A 206 -8.09 6.35 12.56
N THR A 207 -9.33 6.47 13.02
CA THR A 207 -10.53 6.25 12.22
C THR A 207 -11.06 7.59 11.71
N PRO A 208 -11.41 7.73 10.42
CA PRO A 208 -11.95 8.98 9.88
C PRO A 208 -13.22 9.42 10.60
N THR A 209 -13.32 10.72 10.88
CA THR A 209 -14.53 11.34 11.45
C THR A 209 -15.58 11.70 10.40
N GLY A 210 -15.24 11.57 9.12
CA GLY A 210 -16.05 12.05 7.98
C GLY A 210 -15.66 13.45 7.51
N GLU A 211 -14.86 14.19 8.28
CA GLU A 211 -14.38 15.53 7.90
C GLU A 211 -13.18 15.44 6.95
N MET A 212 -13.20 16.30 5.91
CA MET A 212 -12.07 16.54 4.99
C MET A 212 -11.54 17.95 5.23
N ALA A 213 -10.49 18.08 6.04
CA ALA A 213 -9.90 19.37 6.40
C ALA A 213 -8.86 19.82 5.37
N PRO A 214 -8.68 21.15 5.15
CA PRO A 214 -7.60 21.69 4.31
C PRO A 214 -6.23 21.43 4.96
N VAL A 215 -5.23 21.13 4.13
CA VAL A 215 -3.84 20.94 4.61
C VAL A 215 -3.12 22.28 4.86
N VAL A 216 -3.51 23.33 4.14
CA VAL A 216 -2.82 24.63 4.18
C VAL A 216 -2.72 25.21 5.59
N GLY A 217 -1.49 25.62 5.98
CA GLY A 217 -1.22 26.16 7.30
C GLY A 217 -1.14 25.12 8.43
N THR A 218 -1.11 23.85 8.09
CA THR A 218 -0.98 22.75 9.06
C THR A 218 0.30 21.93 8.78
N PRO A 219 0.76 21.09 9.71
CA PRO A 219 1.84 20.13 9.46
C PRO A 219 1.55 19.14 8.35
N MET A 220 0.27 18.98 7.97
CA MET A 220 -0.18 18.06 6.92
C MET A 220 0.05 18.61 5.51
N ASP A 221 0.52 19.86 5.34
CA ASP A 221 0.71 20.50 4.05
C ASP A 221 1.98 19.98 3.34
N PHE A 222 1.78 19.13 2.35
CA PHE A 222 2.78 18.64 1.39
C PHE A 222 2.48 19.10 -0.04
N THR A 223 1.68 20.15 -0.23
CA THR A 223 1.41 20.72 -1.57
C THR A 223 2.69 21.26 -2.23
N LYS A 224 3.70 21.57 -1.44
CA LYS A 224 5.08 21.81 -1.84
C LYS A 224 5.98 20.77 -1.21
N ALA A 225 7.03 20.37 -1.93
CA ALA A 225 8.01 19.42 -1.42
C ALA A 225 8.64 19.94 -0.12
N LYS A 226 8.62 19.08 0.91
CA LYS A 226 9.31 19.27 2.18
C LYS A 226 9.75 17.92 2.73
N THR A 227 10.75 17.91 3.63
CA THR A 227 11.18 16.66 4.24
C THR A 227 10.09 16.09 5.15
N LEU A 228 9.98 14.76 5.20
CA LEU A 228 9.05 14.07 6.09
C LEU A 228 9.30 14.44 7.56
N GLY A 229 10.56 14.69 7.92
CA GLY A 229 10.96 15.06 9.29
C GLY A 229 10.64 16.49 9.69
N GLU A 230 10.37 17.41 8.74
CA GLU A 230 10.23 18.86 9.03
C GLU A 230 9.14 19.15 10.06
N ASP A 231 7.99 18.50 9.92
CA ASP A 231 6.82 18.79 10.75
C ASP A 231 6.34 17.60 11.59
N ILE A 232 6.93 16.42 11.43
CA ILE A 232 6.44 15.15 12.02
C ILE A 232 6.34 15.19 13.56
N ARG A 233 7.08 16.11 14.23
CA ARG A 233 7.08 16.27 15.68
C ARG A 233 6.30 17.50 16.15
N LYS A 234 5.63 18.22 15.25
CA LYS A 234 4.82 19.38 15.64
C LYS A 234 3.62 18.94 16.50
N PRO A 235 3.17 19.77 17.44
CA PRO A 235 2.00 19.50 18.28
C PRO A 235 0.73 19.60 17.43
N PHE A 236 0.33 18.49 16.82
CA PHE A 236 -0.85 18.37 15.97
C PHE A 236 -1.52 17.04 16.25
N ALA A 237 -2.86 17.01 16.43
CA ALA A 237 -3.58 15.85 16.92
C ALA A 237 -3.33 14.59 16.05
N ALA A 238 -3.45 14.72 14.71
CA ALA A 238 -3.23 13.59 13.81
C ALA A 238 -1.82 12.98 13.93
N LEU A 239 -0.79 13.82 14.10
CA LEU A 239 0.60 13.36 14.30
C LEU A 239 0.80 12.71 15.67
N ALA A 240 0.11 13.22 16.70
CA ALA A 240 0.15 12.62 18.04
C ALA A 240 -0.51 11.24 18.06
N PHE A 241 -1.66 11.08 17.43
CA PHE A 241 -2.39 9.81 17.36
C PHE A 241 -1.60 8.75 16.57
N GLY A 242 -1.05 9.13 15.40
CA GLY A 242 -0.28 8.25 14.53
C GLY A 242 1.18 8.06 14.94
N LYS A 243 1.70 8.78 15.95
CA LYS A 243 3.13 8.80 16.29
C LYS A 243 3.99 9.30 15.11
N GLY A 244 3.40 10.02 14.18
CA GLY A 244 3.93 10.47 12.90
C GLY A 244 2.82 10.56 11.88
N TYR A 245 3.14 10.59 10.60
CA TYR A 245 2.10 10.54 9.57
C TYR A 245 1.51 9.12 9.49
N ASP A 246 0.21 9.03 9.59
CA ASP A 246 -0.64 7.86 9.31
C ASP A 246 -2.01 8.39 8.88
N ASN A 247 -2.03 9.08 7.74
CA ASN A 247 -3.20 9.89 7.34
C ASN A 247 -3.53 9.70 5.87
N CYS A 248 -4.83 9.70 5.59
CA CYS A 248 -5.37 9.63 4.25
C CYS A 248 -5.56 11.04 3.67
N TYR A 249 -5.01 11.29 2.50
CA TYR A 249 -5.11 12.53 1.75
C TYR A 249 -6.02 12.36 0.55
N VAL A 250 -6.78 13.41 0.23
CA VAL A 250 -7.72 13.42 -0.91
C VAL A 250 -7.00 13.95 -2.14
N ILE A 251 -6.93 13.15 -3.20
CA ILE A 251 -6.25 13.52 -4.44
C ILE A 251 -7.05 14.58 -5.18
N ASP A 252 -6.40 15.71 -5.46
CA ASP A 252 -7.05 16.83 -6.15
C ASP A 252 -7.37 16.48 -7.60
N GLY A 253 -8.56 16.88 -8.05
CA GLY A 253 -9.00 16.63 -9.42
C GLY A 253 -9.31 15.16 -9.73
N TYR A 254 -9.44 14.30 -8.72
CA TYR A 254 -9.81 12.90 -8.92
C TYR A 254 -11.06 12.75 -9.81
N LYS A 255 -10.97 11.85 -10.78
CA LYS A 255 -12.10 11.36 -11.58
C LYS A 255 -11.99 9.85 -11.73
N LYS A 256 -13.11 9.17 -11.50
CA LYS A 256 -13.16 7.70 -11.53
C LYS A 256 -12.60 7.15 -12.84
N GLY A 257 -11.59 6.29 -12.75
CA GLY A 257 -10.95 5.63 -13.90
C GLY A 257 -9.88 6.47 -14.62
N GLU A 258 -9.70 7.76 -14.29
CA GLU A 258 -8.61 8.58 -14.82
C GLU A 258 -7.36 8.47 -13.91
N MET A 259 -6.19 8.39 -14.54
CA MET A 259 -4.92 8.35 -13.83
C MET A 259 -4.54 9.77 -13.36
N ALA A 260 -4.19 9.92 -12.07
CA ALA A 260 -3.72 11.17 -11.50
C ALA A 260 -2.40 10.95 -10.74
N LEU A 261 -1.53 11.95 -10.74
CA LEU A 261 -0.36 11.98 -9.86
C LEU A 261 -0.85 12.22 -8.42
N ALA A 262 -0.51 11.28 -7.52
CA ALA A 262 -0.83 11.37 -6.11
C ALA A 262 0.32 11.95 -5.29
N ALA A 263 1.53 11.43 -5.51
CA ALA A 263 2.70 11.75 -4.69
C ALA A 263 4.00 11.75 -5.50
N VAL A 264 4.97 12.53 -5.03
CA VAL A 264 6.38 12.48 -5.46
C VAL A 264 7.24 12.39 -4.21
N LEU A 265 8.04 11.31 -4.10
CA LEU A 265 9.06 11.14 -3.06
C LEU A 265 10.43 11.28 -3.68
N THR A 266 11.35 12.01 -3.03
CA THR A 266 12.71 12.24 -3.54
C THR A 266 13.73 12.11 -2.41
N ASP A 267 14.82 11.38 -2.65
CA ASP A 267 16.02 11.40 -1.82
C ASP A 267 17.11 12.21 -2.52
N GLU A 268 17.47 13.35 -1.94
CA GLU A 268 18.47 14.27 -2.51
C GLU A 268 19.89 13.66 -2.53
N VAL A 269 20.18 12.70 -1.66
CA VAL A 269 21.51 12.08 -1.57
C VAL A 269 21.75 11.14 -2.76
N SER A 270 20.84 10.22 -3.00
CA SER A 270 20.92 9.29 -4.13
C SER A 270 20.43 9.90 -5.44
N GLY A 271 19.63 10.95 -5.38
CA GLY A 271 18.91 11.53 -6.51
C GLY A 271 17.73 10.72 -6.99
N ARG A 272 17.40 9.59 -6.33
CA ARG A 272 16.22 8.80 -6.70
C ARG A 272 14.94 9.55 -6.43
N THR A 273 14.02 9.43 -7.37
CA THR A 273 12.67 9.98 -7.29
C THR A 273 11.66 8.89 -7.60
N LEU A 274 10.59 8.83 -6.81
CA LEU A 274 9.43 7.99 -7.02
C LEU A 274 8.20 8.87 -7.25
N GLU A 275 7.61 8.79 -8.45
CA GLU A 275 6.28 9.31 -8.74
C GLU A 275 5.25 8.19 -8.54
N VAL A 276 4.19 8.47 -7.78
CA VAL A 276 3.08 7.55 -7.57
C VAL A 276 1.83 8.10 -8.24
N LEU A 277 1.34 7.36 -9.24
CA LEU A 277 0.13 7.72 -9.97
C LEU A 277 -0.96 6.67 -9.70
N THR A 278 -2.22 7.08 -9.72
CA THR A 278 -3.32 6.17 -9.43
C THR A 278 -4.64 6.60 -10.05
N THR A 279 -5.56 5.64 -10.17
CA THR A 279 -6.98 5.87 -10.48
C THR A 279 -7.86 5.90 -9.20
N GLN A 280 -7.25 5.95 -8.00
CA GLN A 280 -7.96 5.99 -6.74
C GLN A 280 -8.20 7.43 -6.24
N PRO A 281 -9.24 7.66 -5.40
CA PRO A 281 -9.59 9.00 -4.92
C PRO A 281 -8.66 9.55 -3.84
N ALA A 282 -7.88 8.68 -3.19
CA ALA A 282 -7.12 9.05 -2.02
C ALA A 282 -5.79 8.28 -1.93
N VAL A 283 -4.89 8.81 -1.12
CA VAL A 283 -3.60 8.20 -0.80
C VAL A 283 -3.35 8.28 0.70
N GLN A 284 -3.04 7.13 1.32
CA GLN A 284 -2.55 7.05 2.69
C GLN A 284 -1.05 7.27 2.69
N ILE A 285 -0.57 8.12 3.57
CA ILE A 285 0.85 8.32 3.86
C ILE A 285 1.13 7.80 5.25
N TYR A 286 1.98 6.76 5.33
CA TYR A 286 2.36 6.16 6.61
C TYR A 286 3.88 6.09 6.72
N THR A 287 4.44 6.81 7.69
CA THR A 287 5.90 6.96 7.87
C THR A 287 6.53 5.80 8.66
N GLY A 288 5.93 4.63 8.67
CA GLY A 288 6.53 3.45 9.32
C GLY A 288 6.71 3.62 10.83
N ASN A 289 5.73 4.22 11.50
CA ASN A 289 5.79 4.68 12.89
C ASN A 289 5.93 3.55 13.93
N TRP A 290 5.75 2.29 13.50
CA TRP A 290 5.73 1.09 14.34
C TRP A 290 6.55 -0.05 13.72
N LEU A 291 7.66 0.25 13.03
CA LEU A 291 8.53 -0.77 12.42
C LEU A 291 9.52 -1.38 13.41
N ASN A 292 9.73 -0.75 14.57
CA ASN A 292 10.59 -1.33 15.60
C ASN A 292 10.02 -2.68 16.10
N GLY A 293 10.87 -3.70 16.09
CA GLY A 293 10.48 -5.08 16.44
C GLY A 293 10.16 -5.98 15.25
N CYS A 294 10.18 -5.44 14.01
CA CYS A 294 10.11 -6.26 12.80
C CYS A 294 11.35 -7.14 12.64
N PRO A 295 11.29 -8.22 11.84
CA PRO A 295 12.45 -8.98 11.43
C PRO A 295 13.57 -8.08 10.87
N ALA A 296 14.79 -8.63 10.80
CA ALA A 296 15.93 -7.90 10.27
C ALA A 296 15.73 -7.53 8.80
N THR A 297 16.43 -6.47 8.37
CA THR A 297 16.56 -6.06 6.98
C THR A 297 16.98 -7.24 6.07
N LYS A 298 16.79 -7.14 4.77
CA LYS A 298 17.12 -8.21 3.81
C LYS A 298 18.57 -8.66 3.87
N SER A 299 19.50 -7.74 4.19
CA SER A 299 20.92 -8.05 4.40
C SER A 299 21.20 -8.71 5.75
N GLY A 300 20.25 -8.70 6.70
CA GLY A 300 20.42 -9.24 8.05
C GLY A 300 21.36 -8.42 8.95
N ASN A 301 21.84 -7.27 8.48
CA ASN A 301 22.86 -6.49 9.18
C ASN A 301 22.30 -5.52 10.24
N ARG A 302 20.99 -5.28 10.24
CA ARG A 302 20.28 -4.47 11.23
C ARG A 302 18.81 -4.89 11.35
N THR A 303 18.14 -4.46 12.39
CA THR A 303 16.67 -4.49 12.52
C THR A 303 16.08 -3.17 12.04
N TYR A 304 14.83 -3.19 11.60
CA TYR A 304 14.09 -1.96 11.30
C TYR A 304 13.82 -1.18 12.57
N LEU A 305 13.87 0.13 12.43
CA LEU A 305 13.43 1.11 13.43
C LEU A 305 12.25 1.89 12.88
N ASP A 306 11.53 2.56 13.77
CA ASP A 306 10.48 3.48 13.38
C ASP A 306 11.03 4.53 12.41
N TYR A 307 10.25 4.82 11.37
CA TYR A 307 10.60 5.77 10.29
C TYR A 307 11.69 5.30 9.32
N ASP A 308 11.99 4.00 9.25
CA ASP A 308 12.94 3.46 8.26
C ASP A 308 12.34 3.35 6.84
N GLY A 309 11.03 3.52 6.70
CA GLY A 309 10.35 3.53 5.41
C GLY A 309 9.04 4.29 5.44
N VAL A 310 8.58 4.73 4.27
CA VAL A 310 7.30 5.38 4.08
C VAL A 310 6.43 4.58 3.12
N ALA A 311 5.19 4.23 3.53
CA ALA A 311 4.18 3.65 2.67
C ALA A 311 3.34 4.75 2.01
N ILE A 312 3.09 4.59 0.69
CA ILE A 312 2.29 5.49 -0.14
C ILE A 312 1.19 4.64 -0.76
N GLU A 313 0.06 4.54 -0.08
CA GLU A 313 -1.00 3.59 -0.37
C GLU A 313 -2.16 4.25 -1.10
N CYS A 314 -2.24 4.09 -2.41
CA CYS A 314 -3.35 4.60 -3.21
C CYS A 314 -4.58 3.70 -3.03
N GLN A 315 -5.69 4.26 -2.52
CA GLN A 315 -6.84 3.50 -2.09
C GLN A 315 -8.14 4.32 -2.11
N GLY A 316 -9.27 3.65 -1.86
CA GLY A 316 -10.49 4.32 -1.42
C GLY A 316 -10.32 4.91 -0.03
N MET A 317 -11.19 5.86 0.34
CA MET A 317 -11.12 6.46 1.66
C MET A 317 -11.41 5.41 2.75
N PRO A 318 -10.58 5.34 3.83
CA PRO A 318 -10.86 4.46 4.96
C PRO A 318 -12.26 4.70 5.52
N ASP A 319 -12.89 3.63 6.02
CA ASP A 319 -14.23 3.64 6.62
C ASP A 319 -15.35 4.18 5.70
N ALA A 320 -15.14 4.23 4.37
CA ALA A 320 -16.14 4.78 3.45
C ALA A 320 -17.53 4.12 3.51
N PRO A 321 -17.69 2.84 3.84
CA PRO A 321 -19.02 2.26 4.02
C PRO A 321 -19.88 2.94 5.11
N ASN A 322 -19.25 3.63 6.07
CA ASN A 322 -19.89 4.34 7.17
C ASN A 322 -20.02 5.86 6.91
N HIS A 323 -19.53 6.38 5.80
CA HIS A 323 -19.52 7.81 5.48
C HIS A 323 -20.13 8.10 4.11
N ALA A 324 -21.39 8.55 4.08
CA ALA A 324 -22.14 8.83 2.85
C ALA A 324 -21.53 9.94 1.96
N ASN A 325 -20.67 10.79 2.52
CA ASN A 325 -19.97 11.86 1.81
C ASN A 325 -18.64 11.41 1.17
N PHE A 326 -18.22 10.16 1.38
CA PHE A 326 -17.06 9.58 0.74
C PHE A 326 -17.44 8.86 -0.57
N PRO A 327 -16.53 8.77 -1.55
CA PRO A 327 -16.74 7.91 -2.72
C PRO A 327 -17.04 6.48 -2.31
N SER A 328 -18.11 5.91 -2.87
CA SER A 328 -18.56 4.56 -2.53
C SER A 328 -17.48 3.50 -2.84
N GLN A 329 -17.29 2.58 -1.89
CA GLN A 329 -16.47 1.39 -2.02
C GLN A 329 -17.35 0.11 -2.08
N VAL A 330 -18.62 0.27 -2.43
CA VAL A 330 -19.54 -0.84 -2.68
C VAL A 330 -19.30 -1.38 -4.09
N LEU A 331 -19.25 -2.69 -4.23
CA LEU A 331 -19.22 -3.41 -5.49
C LEU A 331 -20.49 -4.26 -5.60
N ASP A 332 -21.32 -3.97 -6.59
CA ASP A 332 -22.53 -4.74 -6.87
C ASP A 332 -22.23 -5.96 -7.76
N LYS A 333 -23.12 -6.97 -7.66
CA LYS A 333 -23.10 -8.11 -8.56
C LYS A 333 -23.21 -7.66 -10.01
N GLY A 334 -22.29 -8.12 -10.86
CA GLY A 334 -22.24 -7.78 -12.29
C GLY A 334 -21.42 -6.53 -12.59
N GLU A 335 -20.98 -5.79 -11.58
CA GLU A 335 -20.00 -4.72 -11.74
C GLU A 335 -18.58 -5.25 -11.66
N GLN A 336 -17.65 -4.49 -12.19
CA GLN A 336 -16.21 -4.73 -12.08
C GLN A 336 -15.56 -3.63 -11.26
N TYR A 337 -14.88 -4.02 -10.19
CA TYR A 337 -13.90 -3.17 -9.55
C TYR A 337 -12.64 -3.12 -10.42
N ALA A 338 -12.10 -1.93 -10.63
CA ALA A 338 -10.86 -1.75 -11.35
C ALA A 338 -10.09 -0.55 -10.79
N GLN A 339 -8.80 -0.74 -10.56
CA GLN A 339 -7.88 0.31 -10.18
C GLN A 339 -6.48 0.06 -10.75
N SER A 340 -5.70 1.12 -10.83
CA SER A 340 -4.29 1.06 -11.18
C SER A 340 -3.47 1.92 -10.24
N ILE A 341 -2.29 1.41 -9.87
CA ILE A 341 -1.24 2.13 -9.17
C ILE A 341 0.02 2.02 -10.03
N VAL A 342 0.70 3.13 -10.22
CA VAL A 342 1.97 3.18 -10.97
C VAL A 342 3.03 3.77 -10.07
N PHE A 343 4.10 3.02 -9.85
CA PHE A 343 5.31 3.46 -9.20
C PHE A 343 6.37 3.70 -10.28
N ARG A 344 6.68 4.96 -10.55
CA ARG A 344 7.65 5.35 -11.57
C ARG A 344 8.92 5.86 -10.91
N PHE A 345 10.02 5.13 -11.11
CA PHE A 345 11.32 5.46 -10.55
C PHE A 345 12.17 6.19 -11.58
N SER A 346 12.83 7.25 -11.15
CA SER A 346 13.74 8.04 -11.97
C SER A 346 14.86 8.63 -11.10
N THR A 347 15.79 9.35 -11.71
CA THR A 347 16.86 10.08 -11.01
C THR A 347 16.89 11.54 -11.45
N LYS A 348 17.27 12.44 -10.52
CA LYS A 348 17.50 13.88 -10.74
C LYS A 348 18.98 14.19 -10.74
#